data_0ef59a8dba97804f6fb7fa00280eff32
#
_entry.id   0ef59a8dba97804f6fb7fa00280eff32
#
_cell.length_a   1.000
_cell.length_b   1.000
_cell.length_c   1.000
_cell.angle_alpha   90.00
_cell.angle_beta   90.00
_cell.angle_gamma   90.00
#
_symmetry.space_group_name_H-M   'P 1'
#
loop_
_entity.id
_entity.type
_entity.pdbx_description
1 polymer ?
#
loop_
_entity_poly.entity_id
_entity_poly.type
_entity_poly.pdbx_seq_one_letter_code
_entity_poly.pdbx_strand_id
1 'polypeptide(L)'
;MHRLINLTKGLYKSMEREWDEYAQRYGMTNAHLHVLWVLSMHDGLKLSELAAKGVWNLSTTHDIVTRMAGKGLVKKVKDIEDGRVTRIYITNEGRRLRDKTQDDFDQGYSFKLLKVIDELDEEDKEKLGSILKVIAKQVLDEDFVQYVESSSERLNTEDNK
;
A
#
# COMPACT_ATOMS: atom_id res chain seq x y z
N MET A 1 25.33 10.38 9.22
CA MET A 1 24.11 10.92 8.60
C MET A 1 24.04 10.62 7.11
N HIS A 2 24.96 11.11 6.26
CA HIS A 2 24.96 10.93 4.80
C HIS A 2 24.87 9.46 4.34
N ARG A 3 25.59 8.54 5.00
CA ARG A 3 25.55 7.10 4.71
C ARG A 3 24.14 6.51 4.89
N LEU A 4 23.46 6.81 5.99
CA LEU A 4 22.10 6.28 6.27
C LEU A 4 21.09 6.78 5.24
N ILE A 5 21.12 8.08 4.91
CA ILE A 5 20.23 8.67 3.91
C ILE A 5 20.42 7.99 2.54
N ASN A 6 21.66 7.76 2.11
CA ASN A 6 21.91 7.14 0.81
C ASN A 6 21.52 5.65 0.79
N LEU A 7 21.74 4.90 1.88
CA LEU A 7 21.28 3.52 1.98
C LEU A 7 19.73 3.44 1.92
N THR A 8 19.05 4.25 2.73
CA THR A 8 17.59 4.30 2.72
C THR A 8 17.04 4.68 1.35
N LYS A 9 17.62 5.69 0.70
CA LYS A 9 17.22 6.10 -0.65
C LYS A 9 17.46 4.99 -1.68
N GLY A 10 18.57 4.28 -1.59
CA GLY A 10 18.89 3.17 -2.50
C GLY A 10 17.91 2.00 -2.34
N LEU A 11 17.63 1.60 -1.11
CA LEU A 11 16.65 0.54 -0.80
C LEU A 11 15.24 0.93 -1.26
N TYR A 12 14.80 2.16 -0.93
CA TYR A 12 13.50 2.66 -1.38
C TYR A 12 13.35 2.62 -2.91
N LYS A 13 14.37 3.11 -3.65
CA LYS A 13 14.34 3.10 -5.12
C LYS A 13 14.38 1.70 -5.72
N SER A 14 15.09 0.76 -5.09
CA SER A 14 15.07 -0.64 -5.52
C SER A 14 13.70 -1.25 -5.34
N MET A 15 13.09 -1.07 -4.18
CA MET A 15 11.75 -1.55 -3.86
C MET A 15 10.68 -0.93 -4.78
N GLU A 16 10.71 0.40 -4.97
CA GLU A 16 9.78 1.11 -5.85
C GLU A 16 9.81 0.54 -7.28
N ARG A 17 11.01 0.28 -7.82
CA ARG A 17 11.17 -0.32 -9.15
C ARG A 17 10.61 -1.74 -9.23
N GLU A 18 10.87 -2.58 -8.25
CA GLU A 18 10.34 -3.95 -8.23
C GLU A 18 8.81 -3.96 -8.15
N TRP A 19 8.21 -3.07 -7.36
CA TRP A 19 6.76 -2.88 -7.32
C TRP A 19 6.18 -2.38 -8.64
N ASP A 20 6.87 -1.46 -9.34
CA ASP A 20 6.43 -1.00 -10.66
C ASP A 20 6.52 -2.12 -11.71
N GLU A 21 7.61 -2.90 -11.73
CA GLU A 21 7.76 -4.05 -12.62
C GLU A 21 6.67 -5.10 -12.36
N TYR A 22 6.34 -5.33 -11.09
CA TYR A 22 5.26 -6.24 -10.72
C TYR A 22 3.89 -5.72 -11.18
N ALA A 23 3.55 -4.48 -10.89
CA ALA A 23 2.28 -3.86 -11.26
C ALA A 23 2.07 -3.82 -12.78
N GLN A 24 3.14 -3.59 -13.56
CA GLN A 24 3.09 -3.55 -15.03
C GLN A 24 2.61 -4.87 -15.65
N ARG A 25 2.82 -6.02 -15.01
CA ARG A 25 2.30 -7.32 -15.48
C ARG A 25 0.78 -7.33 -15.59
N TYR A 26 0.10 -6.47 -14.84
CA TYR A 26 -1.36 -6.32 -14.80
C TYR A 26 -1.85 -5.04 -15.48
N GLY A 27 -0.98 -4.33 -16.22
CA GLY A 27 -1.31 -3.06 -16.86
C GLY A 27 -1.57 -1.92 -15.86
N MET A 28 -0.96 -2.03 -14.67
CA MET A 28 -1.07 -1.06 -13.59
C MET A 28 0.27 -0.37 -13.30
N THR A 29 0.24 0.68 -12.50
CA THR A 29 1.41 1.24 -11.81
C THR A 29 1.41 0.77 -10.37
N ASN A 30 2.54 0.87 -9.68
CA ASN A 30 2.64 0.63 -8.24
C ASN A 30 1.55 1.39 -7.45
N ALA A 31 1.32 2.66 -7.76
CA ALA A 31 0.29 3.46 -7.10
C ALA A 31 -1.14 2.90 -7.30
N HIS A 32 -1.48 2.36 -8.49
CA HIS A 32 -2.76 1.70 -8.71
C HIS A 32 -2.90 0.43 -7.85
N LEU A 33 -1.86 -0.38 -7.80
CA LEU A 33 -1.83 -1.60 -6.99
C LEU A 33 -1.99 -1.27 -5.51
N HIS A 34 -1.27 -0.26 -5.02
CA HIS A 34 -1.36 0.20 -3.64
C HIS A 34 -2.76 0.72 -3.28
N VAL A 35 -3.44 1.47 -4.18
CA VAL A 35 -4.84 1.88 -3.97
C VAL A 35 -5.78 0.69 -3.84
N LEU A 36 -5.63 -0.34 -4.68
CA LEU A 36 -6.46 -1.56 -4.57
C LEU A 36 -6.24 -2.25 -3.22
N TRP A 37 -5.00 -2.34 -2.77
CA TRP A 37 -4.64 -2.87 -1.46
C TRP A 37 -5.29 -2.09 -0.32
N VAL A 38 -5.11 -0.78 -0.28
CA VAL A 38 -5.69 0.08 0.76
C VAL A 38 -7.21 -0.06 0.80
N LEU A 39 -7.88 -0.03 -0.36
CA LEU A 39 -9.34 -0.13 -0.44
C LEU A 39 -9.86 -1.54 -0.15
N SER A 40 -9.07 -2.59 -0.34
CA SER A 40 -9.46 -3.94 0.07
C SER A 40 -9.52 -4.09 1.60
N MET A 41 -8.65 -3.38 2.31
CA MET A 41 -8.64 -3.35 3.78
C MET A 41 -9.65 -2.36 4.36
N HIS A 42 -9.82 -1.22 3.71
CA HIS A 42 -10.67 -0.12 4.14
C HIS A 42 -11.43 0.46 2.94
N ASP A 43 -12.61 -0.06 2.66
CA ASP A 43 -13.43 0.41 1.54
C ASP A 43 -14.21 1.69 1.92
N GLY A 44 -14.52 2.52 0.94
CA GLY A 44 -15.31 3.73 1.17
C GLY A 44 -14.53 4.89 1.82
N LEU A 45 -13.23 4.93 1.69
CA LEU A 45 -12.39 6.00 2.20
C LEU A 45 -12.67 7.33 1.51
N LYS A 46 -12.58 8.43 2.26
CA LYS A 46 -12.47 9.77 1.69
C LYS A 46 -11.15 9.90 0.92
N LEU A 47 -11.13 10.81 -0.05
CA LEU A 47 -9.91 11.02 -0.85
C LEU A 47 -8.70 11.42 0.02
N SER A 48 -8.92 12.21 1.09
CA SER A 48 -7.88 12.60 2.04
C SER A 48 -7.37 11.44 2.89
N GLU A 49 -8.25 10.52 3.30
CA GLU A 49 -7.88 9.32 4.06
C GLU A 49 -7.06 8.37 3.19
N LEU A 50 -7.44 8.21 1.93
CA LEU A 50 -6.68 7.42 0.96
C LEU A 50 -5.30 8.04 0.69
N ALA A 51 -5.22 9.37 0.59
CA ALA A 51 -3.97 10.10 0.42
C ALA A 51 -3.01 9.88 1.60
N ALA A 52 -3.52 9.95 2.83
CA ALA A 52 -2.74 9.71 4.03
C ALA A 52 -2.19 8.28 4.08
N LYS A 53 -3.04 7.27 3.83
CA LYS A 53 -2.62 5.85 3.83
C LYS A 53 -1.62 5.50 2.71
N GLY A 54 -1.71 6.18 1.57
CA GLY A 54 -0.78 6.01 0.45
C GLY A 54 0.47 6.88 0.52
N VAL A 55 0.55 7.75 1.51
CA VAL A 55 1.64 8.76 1.65
C VAL A 55 1.77 9.61 0.37
N TRP A 56 0.63 10.01 -0.21
CA TRP A 56 0.56 10.87 -1.39
C TRP A 56 -0.03 12.24 -1.04
N ASN A 57 0.27 13.24 -1.86
CA ASN A 57 -0.49 14.48 -1.82
C ASN A 57 -1.89 14.30 -2.44
N LEU A 58 -2.82 15.18 -2.06
CA LEU A 58 -4.22 15.07 -2.46
C LEU A 58 -4.44 15.14 -3.98
N SER A 59 -3.65 15.96 -4.70
CA SER A 59 -3.75 16.08 -6.16
C SER A 59 -3.30 14.79 -6.85
N THR A 60 -2.19 14.20 -6.42
CA THR A 60 -1.72 12.90 -6.94
C THR A 60 -2.77 11.80 -6.70
N THR A 61 -3.34 11.75 -5.51
CA THR A 61 -4.40 10.78 -5.18
C THR A 61 -5.62 10.96 -6.06
N HIS A 62 -6.04 12.23 -6.29
CA HIS A 62 -7.14 12.53 -7.20
C HIS A 62 -6.89 12.00 -8.62
N ASP A 63 -5.68 12.20 -9.15
CA ASP A 63 -5.32 11.75 -10.49
C ASP A 63 -5.25 10.23 -10.60
N ILE A 64 -4.67 9.56 -9.60
CA ILE A 64 -4.65 8.09 -9.51
C ILE A 64 -6.08 7.54 -9.53
N VAL A 65 -6.93 8.02 -8.62
CA VAL A 65 -8.32 7.56 -8.49
C VAL A 65 -9.12 7.85 -9.77
N THR A 66 -8.89 8.99 -10.43
CA THR A 66 -9.58 9.32 -11.67
C THR A 66 -9.21 8.36 -12.81
N ARG A 67 -7.94 8.01 -12.95
CA ARG A 67 -7.48 7.00 -13.92
C ARG A 67 -8.04 5.61 -13.61
N MET A 68 -8.05 5.23 -12.33
CA MET A 68 -8.59 3.94 -11.90
C MET A 68 -10.10 3.85 -12.10
N ALA A 69 -10.83 4.93 -11.87
CA ALA A 69 -12.27 5.00 -12.16
C ALA A 69 -12.55 4.88 -13.67
N GLY A 70 -11.72 5.51 -14.51
CA GLY A 70 -11.77 5.33 -15.98
C GLY A 70 -11.51 3.90 -16.44
N LYS A 71 -10.74 3.12 -15.67
CA LYS A 71 -10.51 1.68 -15.90
C LYS A 71 -11.57 0.77 -15.25
N GLY A 72 -12.55 1.33 -14.54
CA GLY A 72 -13.59 0.56 -13.84
C GLY A 72 -13.11 -0.17 -12.58
N LEU A 73 -11.92 0.13 -12.06
CA LEU A 73 -11.34 -0.54 -10.90
C LEU A 73 -11.83 0.02 -9.56
N VAL A 74 -12.19 1.30 -9.55
CA VAL A 74 -12.79 1.99 -8.40
C VAL A 74 -13.98 2.82 -8.85
N LYS A 75 -14.86 3.18 -7.91
CA LYS A 75 -15.96 4.13 -8.12
C LYS A 75 -15.88 5.26 -7.11
N LYS A 76 -16.27 6.46 -7.57
CA LYS A 76 -16.40 7.67 -6.74
C LYS A 76 -17.86 7.89 -6.40
N VAL A 77 -18.19 7.98 -5.13
CA VAL A 77 -19.57 8.18 -4.64
C VAL A 77 -19.59 9.42 -3.76
N LYS A 78 -20.56 10.30 -3.97
CA LYS A 78 -20.78 11.42 -3.06
C LYS A 78 -21.26 10.90 -1.70
N ASP A 79 -20.68 11.45 -0.64
CA ASP A 79 -21.11 11.13 0.72
C ASP A 79 -22.57 11.57 0.92
N ILE A 80 -23.35 10.75 1.64
CA ILE A 80 -24.78 10.99 1.85
C ILE A 80 -24.98 12.15 2.84
N GLU A 81 -24.10 12.27 3.83
CA GLU A 81 -24.23 13.29 4.88
C GLU A 81 -23.62 14.63 4.45
N ASP A 82 -22.48 14.59 3.71
CA ASP A 82 -21.85 15.79 3.16
C ASP A 82 -21.51 15.59 1.68
N GLY A 83 -22.36 16.12 0.80
CA GLY A 83 -22.18 16.04 -0.65
C GLY A 83 -20.91 16.69 -1.20
N ARG A 84 -20.12 17.43 -0.37
CA ARG A 84 -18.81 17.96 -0.73
C ARG A 84 -17.74 16.86 -0.65
N VAL A 85 -17.97 15.84 0.18
CA VAL A 85 -17.08 14.71 0.38
C VAL A 85 -17.30 13.69 -0.73
N THR A 86 -16.22 13.15 -1.26
CA THR A 86 -16.24 12.02 -2.21
C THR A 86 -15.57 10.83 -1.55
N ARG A 87 -16.28 9.72 -1.50
CA ARG A 87 -15.78 8.42 -1.04
C ARG A 87 -15.39 7.55 -2.21
N ILE A 88 -14.34 6.79 -2.03
CA ILE A 88 -13.75 5.91 -3.03
C ILE A 88 -14.01 4.47 -2.61
N TYR A 89 -14.63 3.71 -3.51
CA TYR A 89 -14.93 2.29 -3.30
C TYR A 89 -14.24 1.45 -4.36
N ILE A 90 -13.72 0.30 -3.96
CA ILE A 90 -13.25 -0.71 -4.90
C ILE A 90 -14.44 -1.37 -5.61
N THR A 91 -14.33 -1.62 -6.91
CA THR A 91 -15.35 -2.36 -7.68
C THR A 91 -15.10 -3.86 -7.61
N ASN A 92 -16.06 -4.67 -8.11
CA ASN A 92 -15.84 -6.11 -8.24
C ASN A 92 -14.66 -6.43 -9.17
N GLU A 93 -14.44 -5.64 -10.22
CA GLU A 93 -13.28 -5.81 -11.11
C GLU A 93 -11.99 -5.44 -10.40
N GLY A 94 -12.00 -4.35 -9.63
CA GLY A 94 -10.86 -3.98 -8.78
C GLY A 94 -10.52 -5.07 -7.77
N ARG A 95 -11.52 -5.70 -7.13
CA ARG A 95 -11.30 -6.81 -6.19
C ARG A 95 -10.70 -8.02 -6.89
N ARG A 96 -11.26 -8.45 -8.02
CA ARG A 96 -10.71 -9.57 -8.80
C ARG A 96 -9.25 -9.35 -9.19
N LEU A 97 -8.93 -8.12 -9.61
CA LEU A 97 -7.56 -7.79 -9.98
C LEU A 97 -6.62 -7.79 -8.77
N ARG A 98 -7.08 -7.27 -7.63
CA ARG A 98 -6.34 -7.32 -6.36
C ARG A 98 -6.09 -8.77 -5.94
N ASP A 99 -7.14 -9.61 -5.94
CA ASP A 99 -7.04 -11.01 -5.53
C ASP A 99 -6.05 -11.75 -6.43
N LYS A 100 -6.15 -11.56 -7.74
CA LYS A 100 -5.19 -12.14 -8.68
C LYS A 100 -3.74 -11.70 -8.41
N THR A 101 -3.52 -10.42 -8.08
CA THR A 101 -2.16 -9.96 -7.76
C THR A 101 -1.67 -10.55 -6.43
N GLN A 102 -2.54 -10.78 -5.47
CA GLN A 102 -2.20 -11.45 -4.23
C GLN A 102 -1.82 -12.91 -4.47
N ASP A 103 -2.67 -13.66 -5.17
CA ASP A 103 -2.42 -15.09 -5.48
C ASP A 103 -1.09 -15.29 -6.20
N ASP A 104 -0.80 -14.46 -7.21
CA ASP A 104 0.45 -14.54 -7.97
C ASP A 104 1.68 -14.15 -7.11
N PHE A 105 1.50 -13.28 -6.13
CA PHE A 105 2.53 -12.93 -5.15
C PHE A 105 2.80 -14.10 -4.20
N ASP A 106 1.78 -14.71 -3.65
CA ASP A 106 1.88 -15.82 -2.70
C ASP A 106 2.43 -17.09 -3.36
N GLN A 107 2.20 -17.27 -4.68
CA GLN A 107 2.70 -18.40 -5.46
C GLN A 107 4.19 -18.31 -5.84
N GLY A 108 4.91 -17.31 -5.40
CA GLY A 108 6.37 -17.28 -5.52
C GLY A 108 6.98 -16.02 -6.13
N TYR A 109 6.23 -14.94 -6.29
CA TYR A 109 6.85 -13.65 -6.57
C TYR A 109 7.40 -13.07 -5.27
N SER A 110 8.71 -12.97 -5.18
CA SER A 110 9.36 -12.42 -3.99
C SER A 110 10.28 -11.27 -4.38
N PHE A 111 10.07 -10.13 -3.74
CA PHE A 111 10.97 -8.97 -3.87
C PHE A 111 12.32 -9.25 -3.21
N LYS A 112 13.39 -8.73 -3.80
CA LYS A 112 14.76 -8.92 -3.27
C LYS A 112 14.91 -8.45 -1.83
N LEU A 113 14.29 -7.31 -1.50
CA LEU A 113 14.33 -6.79 -0.14
C LEU A 113 13.67 -7.76 0.84
N LEU A 114 12.50 -8.32 0.50
CA LEU A 114 11.81 -9.28 1.35
C LEU A 114 12.64 -10.56 1.56
N LYS A 115 13.26 -11.09 0.50
CA LYS A 115 14.15 -12.24 0.63
C LYS A 115 15.30 -12.01 1.62
N VAL A 116 15.92 -10.84 1.53
CA VAL A 116 17.02 -10.50 2.45
C VAL A 116 16.50 -10.33 3.88
N ILE A 117 15.31 -9.75 4.07
CA ILE A 117 14.69 -9.64 5.40
C ILE A 117 14.35 -11.02 5.95
N ASP A 118 13.82 -11.94 5.13
CA ASP A 118 13.48 -13.30 5.54
C ASP A 118 14.72 -14.11 6.00
N GLU A 119 15.89 -13.83 5.43
CA GLU A 119 17.17 -14.45 5.82
C GLU A 119 17.76 -13.90 7.14
N LEU A 120 17.23 -12.79 7.68
CA LEU A 120 17.65 -12.28 8.98
C LEU A 120 17.13 -13.19 10.11
N ASP A 121 17.86 -13.24 11.22
CA ASP A 121 17.35 -13.86 12.43
C ASP A 121 16.19 -13.05 13.04
N GLU A 122 15.39 -13.69 13.90
CA GLU A 122 14.19 -13.06 14.46
C GLU A 122 14.53 -11.82 15.32
N GLU A 123 15.67 -11.83 16.01
CA GLU A 123 16.10 -10.69 16.82
C GLU A 123 16.38 -9.46 15.95
N ASP A 124 17.02 -9.64 14.80
CA ASP A 124 17.33 -8.55 13.87
C ASP A 124 16.07 -8.08 13.12
N LYS A 125 15.12 -8.98 12.79
CA LYS A 125 13.80 -8.62 12.25
C LYS A 125 13.02 -7.74 13.23
N GLU A 126 12.94 -8.13 14.48
CA GLU A 126 12.25 -7.37 15.53
C GLU A 126 12.90 -6.00 15.76
N LYS A 127 14.23 -5.94 15.81
CA LYS A 127 14.97 -4.66 15.93
C LYS A 127 14.70 -3.75 14.73
N LEU A 128 14.78 -4.29 13.51
CA LEU A 128 14.50 -3.53 12.30
C LEU A 128 13.07 -2.97 12.31
N GLY A 129 12.09 -3.79 12.61
CA GLY A 129 10.70 -3.40 12.73
C GLY A 129 10.48 -2.28 13.77
N SER A 130 11.07 -2.44 14.96
CA SER A 130 11.00 -1.46 16.03
C SER A 130 11.61 -0.11 15.65
N ILE A 131 12.77 -0.12 14.98
CA ILE A 131 13.43 1.10 14.51
C ILE A 131 12.59 1.79 13.44
N LEU A 132 12.11 1.05 12.45
CA LEU A 132 11.26 1.58 11.38
C LEU A 132 9.96 2.18 11.94
N LYS A 133 9.33 1.52 12.91
CA LYS A 133 8.13 2.01 13.60
C LYS A 133 8.37 3.35 14.29
N VAL A 134 9.47 3.48 15.05
CA VAL A 134 9.84 4.75 15.73
C VAL A 134 10.07 5.86 14.71
N ILE A 135 10.76 5.57 13.61
CA ILE A 135 11.02 6.55 12.55
C ILE A 135 9.72 6.95 11.85
N ALA A 136 8.89 5.98 11.46
CA ALA A 136 7.61 6.22 10.78
C ALA A 136 6.67 7.09 11.63
N LYS A 137 6.57 6.81 12.93
CA LYS A 137 5.76 7.60 13.85
C LYS A 137 6.18 9.07 13.93
N GLN A 138 7.47 9.36 13.81
CA GLN A 138 8.00 10.73 13.88
C GLN A 138 7.96 11.46 12.53
N VAL A 139 8.06 10.74 11.42
CA VAL A 139 8.16 11.31 10.06
C VAL A 139 6.79 11.39 9.38
N LEU A 140 5.93 10.43 9.63
CA LEU A 140 4.58 10.36 9.06
C LEU A 140 3.55 10.79 10.11
N ASP A 141 3.05 9.86 10.91
CA ASP A 141 2.24 10.09 12.11
C ASP A 141 1.90 8.76 12.82
N GLU A 142 1.20 8.84 13.94
CA GLU A 142 0.69 7.69 14.70
C GLU A 142 -0.37 6.91 13.92
N ASP A 143 -1.26 7.63 13.23
CA ASP A 143 -2.39 7.03 12.50
C ASP A 143 -1.89 6.13 11.37
N PHE A 144 -0.81 6.54 10.69
CA PHE A 144 -0.17 5.71 9.68
C PHE A 144 0.40 4.42 10.27
N VAL A 145 1.08 4.50 11.41
CA VAL A 145 1.65 3.32 12.09
C VAL A 145 0.54 2.36 12.52
N GLN A 146 -0.54 2.87 13.14
CA GLN A 146 -1.69 2.05 13.53
C GLN A 146 -2.36 1.39 12.30
N TYR A 147 -2.45 2.11 11.19
CA TYR A 147 -2.96 1.55 9.95
C TYR A 147 -2.10 0.38 9.46
N VAL A 148 -0.77 0.52 9.44
CA VAL A 148 0.14 -0.54 9.00
C VAL A 148 0.02 -1.78 9.91
N GLU A 149 0.03 -1.58 11.23
CA GLU A 149 -0.07 -2.68 12.19
C GLU A 149 -1.41 -3.44 12.07
N SER A 150 -2.53 -2.71 12.03
CA SER A 150 -3.85 -3.34 11.88
C SER A 150 -4.03 -4.06 10.53
N SER A 151 -3.36 -3.58 9.48
CA SER A 151 -3.38 -4.24 8.17
C SER A 151 -2.58 -5.55 8.20
N SER A 152 -1.42 -5.56 8.87
CA SER A 152 -0.58 -6.75 9.03
C SER A 152 -1.28 -7.85 9.84
N GLU A 153 -1.98 -7.49 10.91
CA GLU A 153 -2.75 -8.45 11.72
C GLU A 153 -3.88 -9.12 10.91
N ARG A 154 -4.56 -8.38 10.03
CA ARG A 154 -5.61 -8.94 9.16
C ARG A 154 -5.07 -9.95 8.17
N LEU A 155 -3.93 -9.66 7.54
CA LEU A 155 -3.28 -10.59 6.61
C LEU A 155 -2.93 -11.90 7.31
N ASN A 156 -2.30 -11.84 8.49
CA ASN A 156 -1.95 -13.03 9.26
C ASN A 156 -3.15 -13.87 9.69
N THR A 157 -4.36 -13.28 9.79
CA THR A 157 -5.59 -14.01 10.14
C THR A 157 -6.31 -14.59 8.92
N GLU A 158 -6.10 -14.06 7.73
CA GLU A 158 -6.63 -14.60 6.47
C GLU A 158 -5.82 -15.81 5.99
N ASP A 159 -4.51 -15.80 6.17
CA ASP A 159 -3.60 -16.91 5.80
C ASP A 159 -3.76 -18.17 6.67
N ASN A 160 -4.46 -18.08 7.81
CA ASN A 160 -4.73 -19.19 8.72
C ASN A 160 -6.12 -19.83 8.54
N LYS A 161 -6.86 -19.55 7.47
CA LYS A 161 -8.16 -20.11 7.14
C LYS A 161 -8.14 -20.91 5.85
#